data_56f96e0ef843ca3086ebad480acc820a
#
_entry.id   56f96e0ef843ca3086ebad480acc820a
#
_cell.length_a   1.000
_cell.length_b   1.000
_cell.length_c   1.000
_cell.angle_alpha   90.00
_cell.angle_beta   90.00
_cell.angle_gamma   90.00
#
_symmetry.space_group_name_H-M   'P 1'
#
loop_
_entity.id
_entity.type
_entity.pdbx_description
1 polymer ?
#
loop_
_entity_poly.entity_id
_entity_poly.type
_entity_poly.pdbx_seq_one_letter_code
_entity_poly.pdbx_strand_id
1 'polypeptide(L)'
;MNIQPIEKRRNSDGSQLEVHSVFNTIQGEGPFCGTPAVFIRLAGCNLQCPGCDTDYTTNRWNSTPFTLLQFVQEMRQAPSLVVITGGEPFRQNIHPLVELLLAEGYTVQIETNGTLPPPTIGFAEMCSLDTNERNRCFVVCSPKTGRVNPAIASLVCAYKYVMAHDSVLEEDGLPLRALGHTASPYVARPPKDFHRPVYLQPMDAYDPATNEANLKACIRSCMKHGYILQLQIHKIINME
;
A
#
# COMPACT_ATOMS: atom_id res chain seq x y z
N MET A 1 14.02 -13.10 8.21
CA MET A 1 13.33 -13.58 6.97
C MET A 1 11.86 -13.79 7.30
N ASN A 2 10.95 -13.28 6.49
CA ASN A 2 9.51 -13.42 6.71
C ASN A 2 9.07 -14.90 6.58
N ILE A 3 8.48 -15.43 7.63
CA ILE A 3 7.95 -16.81 7.70
C ILE A 3 6.42 -16.85 7.75
N GLN A 4 5.76 -15.71 7.60
CA GLN A 4 4.29 -15.61 7.62
C GLN A 4 3.70 -16.36 6.41
N PRO A 5 2.57 -17.07 6.57
CA PRO A 5 2.03 -17.93 5.53
C PRO A 5 1.49 -17.13 4.34
N ILE A 6 1.55 -17.72 3.15
CA ILE A 6 0.83 -17.26 1.97
C ILE A 6 -0.64 -17.68 2.11
N GLU A 7 -1.56 -16.71 2.03
CA GLU A 7 -2.97 -16.94 2.16
C GLU A 7 -3.74 -16.60 0.88
N LYS A 8 -4.62 -17.50 0.47
CA LYS A 8 -5.46 -17.29 -0.71
C LYS A 8 -6.48 -16.16 -0.49
N ARG A 9 -6.95 -15.58 -1.60
CA ARG A 9 -8.09 -14.67 -1.59
C ARG A 9 -9.29 -15.32 -0.92
N ARG A 10 -9.97 -14.57 -0.06
CA ARG A 10 -11.22 -15.01 0.57
C ARG A 10 -12.38 -14.76 -0.37
N ASN A 11 -13.24 -15.76 -0.50
CA ASN A 11 -14.52 -15.60 -1.15
C ASN A 11 -15.57 -15.25 -0.08
N SER A 12 -15.88 -13.95 0.07
CA SER A 12 -16.85 -13.44 1.06
C SER A 12 -17.59 -12.24 0.49
N ASP A 13 -18.74 -11.95 1.08
CA ASP A 13 -19.56 -10.77 0.76
C ASP A 13 -19.00 -9.46 1.36
N GLY A 14 -17.99 -9.53 2.23
CA GLY A 14 -17.39 -8.39 2.91
C GLY A 14 -18.12 -7.99 4.21
N SER A 15 -19.10 -8.75 4.65
CA SER A 15 -19.79 -8.53 5.94
C SER A 15 -18.88 -8.74 7.14
N GLN A 16 -17.81 -9.52 6.97
CA GLN A 16 -16.78 -9.78 7.97
C GLN A 16 -15.39 -9.64 7.34
N LEU A 17 -14.51 -8.89 8.00
CA LEU A 17 -13.12 -8.68 7.63
C LEU A 17 -12.20 -9.21 8.74
N GLU A 18 -11.11 -9.86 8.36
CA GLU A 18 -10.02 -10.20 9.27
C GLU A 18 -9.09 -9.00 9.43
N VAL A 19 -8.99 -8.51 10.64
CA VAL A 19 -8.21 -7.32 10.99
C VAL A 19 -7.02 -7.73 11.85
N HIS A 20 -5.88 -7.08 11.64
CA HIS A 20 -4.71 -7.20 12.51
C HIS A 20 -4.67 -6.05 13.53
N SER A 21 -4.82 -4.80 13.09
CA SER A 21 -4.78 -3.62 13.96
C SER A 21 -5.56 -2.44 13.37
N VAL A 22 -6.02 -1.55 14.27
CA VAL A 22 -6.55 -0.22 13.93
C VAL A 22 -5.86 0.78 14.85
N PHE A 23 -5.24 1.82 14.28
CA PHE A 23 -4.44 2.78 15.05
C PHE A 23 -4.36 4.15 14.39
N ASN A 24 -4.07 5.18 15.17
CA ASN A 24 -3.77 6.53 14.69
C ASN A 24 -2.29 6.68 14.38
N THR A 25 -1.97 7.33 13.27
CA THR A 25 -0.59 7.67 12.91
C THR A 25 -0.54 8.86 11.97
N ILE A 26 0.67 9.25 11.58
CA ILE A 26 0.92 10.11 10.42
C ILE A 26 1.21 9.22 9.23
N GLN A 27 0.43 9.37 8.11
CA GLN A 27 0.74 8.63 6.89
C GLN A 27 2.17 8.95 6.44
N GLY A 28 3.03 7.93 6.47
CA GLY A 28 4.46 8.06 6.14
C GLY A 28 4.76 7.91 4.67
N GLU A 29 3.78 7.54 3.83
CA GLU A 29 4.00 7.04 2.48
C GLU A 29 2.93 7.49 1.49
N GLY A 30 3.29 7.57 0.19
CA GLY A 30 2.35 7.87 -0.89
C GLY A 30 1.88 9.32 -0.95
N PRO A 31 0.76 9.56 -1.65
CA PRO A 31 0.28 10.91 -1.94
C PRO A 31 -0.09 11.73 -0.69
N PHE A 32 -0.44 11.06 0.40
CA PHE A 32 -0.87 11.70 1.65
C PHE A 32 0.21 11.72 2.73
N CYS A 33 1.48 11.56 2.34
CA CYS A 33 2.61 11.60 3.27
C CYS A 33 2.57 12.89 4.13
N GLY A 34 2.71 12.73 5.45
CA GLY A 34 2.61 13.83 6.43
C GLY A 34 1.20 14.10 6.95
N THR A 35 0.17 13.43 6.44
CA THR A 35 -1.22 13.64 6.85
C THR A 35 -1.59 12.75 8.04
N PRO A 36 -2.26 13.27 9.10
CA PRO A 36 -2.85 12.46 10.16
C PRO A 36 -3.87 11.47 9.58
N ALA A 37 -3.79 10.21 9.99
CA ALA A 37 -4.62 9.14 9.44
C ALA A 37 -4.99 8.09 10.48
N VAL A 38 -6.12 7.42 10.27
CA VAL A 38 -6.45 6.15 10.92
C VAL A 38 -6.08 5.01 9.99
N PHE A 39 -5.23 4.11 10.44
CA PHE A 39 -4.87 2.91 9.70
C PHE A 39 -5.77 1.73 10.10
N ILE A 40 -6.29 1.04 9.11
CA ILE A 40 -6.93 -0.27 9.25
C ILE A 40 -6.00 -1.27 8.58
N ARG A 41 -5.25 -2.01 9.39
CA ARG A 41 -4.36 -3.07 8.93
C ARG A 41 -5.11 -4.38 8.88
N LEU A 42 -5.38 -4.88 7.69
CA LEU A 42 -6.04 -6.17 7.50
C LEU A 42 -5.06 -7.33 7.64
N ALA A 43 -5.55 -8.47 8.11
CA ALA A 43 -4.77 -9.67 8.29
C ALA A 43 -4.61 -10.45 6.99
N GLY A 44 -3.48 -11.18 6.87
CA GLY A 44 -3.17 -12.11 5.79
C GLY A 44 -2.68 -11.47 4.49
N CYS A 45 -1.78 -12.17 3.80
CA CYS A 45 -1.21 -11.75 2.52
C CYS A 45 -1.15 -12.92 1.55
N ASN A 46 -1.33 -12.62 0.26
CA ASN A 46 -1.15 -13.61 -0.81
C ASN A 46 0.29 -13.73 -1.31
N LEU A 47 1.22 -12.98 -0.71
CA LEU A 47 2.65 -13.05 -0.97
C LEU A 47 3.41 -13.29 0.34
N GLN A 48 4.64 -13.80 0.22
CA GLN A 48 5.59 -13.97 1.31
C GLN A 48 6.92 -13.32 0.91
N CYS A 49 6.96 -11.97 0.95
CA CYS A 49 8.16 -11.23 0.63
C CYS A 49 9.20 -11.41 1.74
N PRO A 50 10.43 -11.85 1.46
CA PRO A 50 11.45 -12.12 2.50
C PRO A 50 11.76 -10.94 3.41
N GLY A 51 11.79 -9.72 2.86
CA GLY A 51 12.06 -8.46 3.57
C GLY A 51 10.81 -7.69 4.00
N CYS A 52 9.65 -8.36 4.16
CA CYS A 52 8.44 -7.70 4.65
C CYS A 52 8.64 -7.27 6.10
N ASP A 53 8.37 -6.00 6.39
CA ASP A 53 8.47 -5.37 7.71
C ASP A 53 7.14 -5.37 8.50
N THR A 54 6.08 -5.89 7.90
CA THR A 54 4.73 -5.89 8.47
C THR A 54 4.37 -7.26 9.03
N ASP A 55 3.93 -7.29 10.29
CA ASP A 55 3.18 -8.43 10.83
C ASP A 55 1.72 -8.32 10.39
N TYR A 56 1.19 -9.39 9.81
CA TYR A 56 -0.21 -9.49 9.38
C TYR A 56 -0.85 -10.83 9.80
N THR A 57 -0.20 -11.53 10.75
CA THR A 57 -0.62 -12.88 11.17
C THR A 57 -0.97 -13.00 12.63
N THR A 58 -0.34 -12.21 13.51
CA THR A 58 -0.65 -12.22 14.95
C THR A 58 -1.89 -11.38 15.26
N ASN A 59 -2.44 -11.56 16.46
CA ASN A 59 -3.53 -10.75 17.02
C ASN A 59 -4.74 -10.52 16.10
N ARG A 60 -5.09 -11.50 15.27
CA ARG A 60 -6.22 -11.38 14.33
C ARG A 60 -7.56 -11.45 15.03
N TRP A 61 -8.48 -10.60 14.57
CA TRP A 61 -9.89 -10.72 14.92
C TRP A 61 -10.79 -10.49 13.70
N ASN A 62 -12.03 -10.92 13.80
CA ASN A 62 -13.04 -10.61 12.78
C ASN A 62 -13.81 -9.35 13.21
N SER A 63 -14.09 -8.49 12.25
CA SER A 63 -14.85 -7.26 12.47
C SER A 63 -15.79 -6.99 11.31
N THR A 64 -16.90 -6.34 11.58
CA THR A 64 -17.81 -5.85 10.53
C THR A 64 -17.32 -4.50 10.02
N PRO A 65 -17.67 -4.09 8.78
CA PRO A 65 -17.42 -2.74 8.28
C PRO A 65 -17.95 -1.64 9.21
N PHE A 66 -19.13 -1.86 9.80
CA PHE A 66 -19.73 -0.91 10.74
C PHE A 66 -18.92 -0.78 12.04
N THR A 67 -18.47 -1.88 12.61
CA THR A 67 -17.60 -1.84 13.81
C THR A 67 -16.26 -1.14 13.51
N LEU A 68 -15.70 -1.37 12.33
CA LEU A 68 -14.47 -0.66 11.91
C LEU A 68 -14.69 0.84 11.74
N LEU A 69 -15.84 1.25 11.19
CA LEU A 69 -16.21 2.67 11.15
C LEU A 69 -16.30 3.26 12.56
N GLN A 70 -16.92 2.56 13.52
CA GLN A 70 -16.99 3.01 14.92
C GLN A 70 -15.59 3.22 15.50
N PHE A 71 -14.65 2.28 15.31
CA PHE A 71 -13.26 2.47 15.73
C PHE A 71 -12.61 3.70 15.09
N VAL A 72 -12.83 3.92 13.79
CA VAL A 72 -12.32 5.11 13.10
C VAL A 72 -12.90 6.39 13.71
N GLN A 73 -14.20 6.40 14.03
CA GLN A 73 -14.87 7.55 14.64
C GLN A 73 -14.39 7.83 16.07
N GLU A 74 -14.15 6.79 16.87
CA GLU A 74 -13.64 6.90 18.25
C GLU A 74 -12.18 7.39 18.28
N MET A 75 -11.37 6.94 17.34
CA MET A 75 -9.96 7.34 17.22
C MET A 75 -9.79 8.75 16.63
N ARG A 76 -10.85 9.33 16.08
CA ARG A 76 -10.82 10.60 15.38
C ARG A 76 -10.64 11.76 16.36
N GLN A 77 -9.46 12.35 16.38
CA GLN A 77 -9.27 13.70 16.91
C GLN A 77 -9.40 14.78 15.81
N ALA A 78 -8.95 14.48 14.60
CA ALA A 78 -9.09 15.34 13.40
C ALA A 78 -8.94 14.59 12.04
N PRO A 79 -8.45 13.33 11.92
CA PRO A 79 -8.13 12.80 10.62
C PRO A 79 -9.39 12.57 9.79
N SER A 80 -9.35 13.07 8.55
CA SER A 80 -10.31 12.73 7.50
C SER A 80 -9.80 11.63 6.58
N LEU A 81 -8.55 11.16 6.79
CA LEU A 81 -7.90 10.11 6.01
C LEU A 81 -7.98 8.78 6.75
N VAL A 82 -8.46 7.74 6.06
CA VAL A 82 -8.37 6.35 6.47
C VAL A 82 -7.48 5.59 5.48
N VAL A 83 -6.47 4.90 6.00
CA VAL A 83 -5.58 4.08 5.19
C VAL A 83 -5.90 2.60 5.42
N ILE A 84 -6.36 1.93 4.38
CA ILE A 84 -6.59 0.48 4.41
C ILE A 84 -5.35 -0.20 3.84
N THR A 85 -4.66 -0.93 4.69
CA THR A 85 -3.41 -1.62 4.40
C THR A 85 -3.42 -3.02 5.03
N GLY A 86 -2.26 -3.61 5.27
CA GLY A 86 -2.13 -4.88 5.98
C GLY A 86 -1.14 -5.80 5.30
N GLY A 87 -1.48 -7.09 5.19
CA GLY A 87 -0.82 -7.98 4.26
C GLY A 87 -1.19 -7.60 2.82
N GLU A 88 -2.36 -8.01 2.36
CA GLU A 88 -2.93 -7.58 1.07
C GLU A 88 -4.44 -7.30 1.23
N PRO A 89 -4.89 -6.05 1.14
CA PRO A 89 -6.28 -5.69 1.33
C PRO A 89 -7.25 -6.40 0.36
N PHE A 90 -6.85 -6.54 -0.91
CA PHE A 90 -7.72 -7.19 -1.92
C PHE A 90 -7.78 -8.72 -1.80
N ARG A 91 -7.11 -9.29 -0.79
CA ARG A 91 -7.36 -10.67 -0.37
C ARG A 91 -8.78 -10.82 0.19
N GLN A 92 -9.34 -9.77 0.71
CA GLN A 92 -10.68 -9.71 1.31
C GLN A 92 -11.60 -8.81 0.49
N ASN A 93 -12.92 -8.97 0.66
CA ASN A 93 -13.88 -8.06 0.06
C ASN A 93 -14.04 -6.81 0.94
N ILE A 94 -13.25 -5.79 0.68
CA ILE A 94 -13.28 -4.51 1.41
C ILE A 94 -14.31 -3.52 0.84
N HIS A 95 -15.08 -3.89 -0.19
CA HIS A 95 -16.02 -2.97 -0.85
C HIS A 95 -17.01 -2.34 0.15
N PRO A 96 -17.71 -3.12 1.01
CA PRO A 96 -18.67 -2.53 1.96
C PRO A 96 -18.02 -1.56 2.97
N LEU A 97 -16.76 -1.82 3.37
CA LEU A 97 -16.03 -0.92 4.25
C LEU A 97 -15.70 0.40 3.56
N VAL A 98 -15.16 0.34 2.33
CA VAL A 98 -14.80 1.54 1.56
C VAL A 98 -16.03 2.38 1.27
N GLU A 99 -17.13 1.76 0.83
CA GLU A 99 -18.41 2.44 0.57
C GLU A 99 -18.91 3.20 1.82
N LEU A 100 -18.89 2.53 2.97
CA LEU A 100 -19.30 3.12 4.24
C LEU A 100 -18.43 4.30 4.66
N LEU A 101 -17.10 4.17 4.56
CA LEU A 101 -16.17 5.25 4.90
C LEU A 101 -16.35 6.47 3.98
N LEU A 102 -16.56 6.24 2.68
CA LEU A 102 -16.80 7.32 1.71
C LEU A 102 -18.14 8.03 1.97
N ALA A 103 -19.18 7.28 2.32
CA ALA A 103 -20.50 7.84 2.68
C ALA A 103 -20.41 8.74 3.92
N GLU A 104 -19.58 8.38 4.90
CA GLU A 104 -19.31 9.17 6.11
C GLU A 104 -18.33 10.34 5.89
N GLY A 105 -17.89 10.56 4.66
CA GLY A 105 -17.08 11.73 4.31
C GLY A 105 -15.57 11.53 4.44
N TYR A 106 -15.08 10.34 4.73
CA TYR A 106 -13.64 10.08 4.80
C TYR A 106 -12.98 10.05 3.42
N THR A 107 -11.72 10.42 3.37
CA THR A 107 -10.81 10.09 2.27
C THR A 107 -10.20 8.72 2.56
N VAL A 108 -10.19 7.83 1.58
CA VAL A 108 -9.67 6.46 1.74
C VAL A 108 -8.46 6.26 0.85
N GLN A 109 -7.31 5.87 1.43
CA GLN A 109 -6.17 5.37 0.69
C GLN A 109 -6.09 3.84 0.88
N ILE A 110 -5.88 3.12 -0.22
CA ILE A 110 -5.69 1.67 -0.20
C ILE A 110 -4.28 1.36 -0.67
N GLU A 111 -3.52 0.62 0.14
CA GLU A 111 -2.17 0.18 -0.19
C GLU A 111 -2.18 -1.30 -0.59
N THR A 112 -1.86 -1.60 -1.83
CA THR A 112 -1.90 -2.96 -2.39
C THR A 112 -0.59 -3.35 -3.06
N ASN A 113 -0.28 -4.65 -3.08
CA ASN A 113 0.79 -5.19 -3.90
C ASN A 113 0.40 -5.32 -5.39
N GLY A 114 -0.85 -5.10 -5.74
CA GLY A 114 -1.39 -5.05 -7.09
C GLY A 114 -1.60 -6.40 -7.76
N THR A 115 -1.38 -7.53 -7.10
CA THR A 115 -1.46 -8.86 -7.75
C THR A 115 -2.87 -9.43 -7.83
N LEU A 116 -3.77 -9.02 -6.94
CA LEU A 116 -5.16 -9.48 -6.91
C LEU A 116 -6.08 -8.47 -7.59
N PRO A 117 -7.19 -8.93 -8.22
CA PRO A 117 -8.20 -8.02 -8.76
C PRO A 117 -8.94 -7.28 -7.65
N PRO A 118 -9.61 -6.15 -7.96
CA PRO A 118 -10.48 -5.47 -7.00
C PRO A 118 -11.57 -6.43 -6.49
N PRO A 119 -12.16 -6.16 -5.31
CA PRO A 119 -13.06 -7.09 -4.65
C PRO A 119 -14.36 -7.34 -5.43
N THR A 120 -14.88 -6.32 -6.10
CA THR A 120 -16.13 -6.39 -6.89
C THR A 120 -16.01 -5.54 -8.15
N ILE A 121 -16.92 -5.72 -9.10
CA ILE A 121 -16.96 -4.92 -10.34
C ILE A 121 -17.24 -3.44 -10.02
N GLY A 122 -18.19 -3.13 -9.12
CA GLY A 122 -18.53 -1.75 -8.73
C GLY A 122 -17.45 -1.02 -7.93
N PHE A 123 -16.43 -1.73 -7.45
CA PHE A 123 -15.32 -1.11 -6.73
C PHE A 123 -14.55 -0.08 -7.59
N ALA A 124 -14.46 -0.34 -8.88
CA ALA A 124 -13.78 0.56 -9.80
C ALA A 124 -14.47 1.93 -9.91
N GLU A 125 -15.79 1.98 -9.78
CA GLU A 125 -16.56 3.22 -9.82
C GLU A 125 -16.27 4.12 -8.61
N MET A 126 -16.05 3.53 -7.43
CA MET A 126 -15.70 4.26 -6.21
C MET A 126 -14.28 4.83 -6.23
N CYS A 127 -13.35 4.16 -6.91
CA CYS A 127 -11.94 4.56 -7.01
C CYS A 127 -11.60 5.13 -8.38
N SER A 128 -12.62 5.57 -9.17
CA SER A 128 -12.39 6.20 -10.48
C SER A 128 -11.57 7.46 -10.33
N LEU A 129 -10.54 7.57 -11.17
CA LEU A 129 -9.61 8.71 -11.19
C LEU A 129 -10.06 9.83 -12.12
N ASP A 130 -11.30 9.77 -12.59
CA ASP A 130 -11.88 10.87 -13.33
C ASP A 130 -11.93 12.14 -12.48
N THR A 131 -11.50 13.23 -13.09
CA THR A 131 -11.11 14.52 -12.51
C THR A 131 -12.21 15.30 -11.77
N ASN A 132 -13.28 14.67 -11.36
CA ASN A 132 -14.26 15.29 -10.48
C ASN A 132 -13.70 15.34 -9.06
N GLU A 133 -13.62 16.54 -8.49
CA GLU A 133 -13.18 16.87 -7.13
C GLU A 133 -13.83 16.06 -5.99
N ARG A 134 -14.68 15.09 -6.33
CA ARG A 134 -15.43 14.22 -5.40
C ARG A 134 -14.79 12.85 -5.18
N ASN A 135 -13.76 12.49 -5.92
CA ASN A 135 -13.13 11.19 -5.71
C ASN A 135 -12.26 11.23 -4.46
N ARG A 136 -12.63 10.43 -3.48
CA ARG A 136 -11.94 10.30 -2.18
C ARG A 136 -11.40 8.91 -1.94
N CYS A 137 -11.38 8.04 -2.95
CA CYS A 137 -10.77 6.69 -2.87
C CYS A 137 -9.53 6.62 -3.77
N PHE A 138 -8.37 6.35 -3.17
CA PHE A 138 -7.06 6.38 -3.80
C PHE A 138 -6.35 5.04 -3.67
N VAL A 139 -5.99 4.42 -4.78
CA VAL A 139 -5.25 3.15 -4.79
C VAL A 139 -3.77 3.41 -5.04
N VAL A 140 -2.94 3.12 -4.06
CA VAL A 140 -1.47 3.14 -4.16
C VAL A 140 -0.98 1.72 -4.37
N CYS A 141 -0.31 1.48 -5.49
CA CYS A 141 0.23 0.15 -5.81
C CYS A 141 1.73 0.09 -5.50
N SER A 142 2.10 -0.89 -4.69
CA SER A 142 3.51 -1.20 -4.41
C SER A 142 3.86 -2.58 -4.97
N PRO A 143 4.25 -2.70 -6.26
CA PRO A 143 4.50 -3.98 -6.90
C PRO A 143 5.61 -4.77 -6.20
N LYS A 144 5.39 -6.07 -6.04
CA LYS A 144 6.37 -7.01 -5.46
C LYS A 144 6.77 -8.11 -6.44
N THR A 145 5.98 -8.27 -7.50
CA THR A 145 6.16 -9.31 -8.53
C THR A 145 6.20 -8.69 -9.92
N GLY A 146 6.47 -9.47 -10.95
CA GLY A 146 6.51 -9.02 -12.35
C GLY A 146 5.14 -8.71 -12.96
N ARG A 147 4.05 -8.76 -12.17
CA ARG A 147 2.70 -8.50 -12.67
C ARG A 147 1.89 -7.65 -11.70
N VAL A 148 1.20 -6.68 -12.26
CA VAL A 148 0.05 -5.99 -11.63
C VAL A 148 -1.19 -6.45 -12.37
N ASN A 149 -2.26 -6.74 -11.63
CA ASN A 149 -3.55 -7.12 -12.22
C ASN A 149 -4.08 -5.95 -13.07
N PRO A 150 -4.48 -6.16 -14.33
CA PRO A 150 -4.92 -5.08 -15.21
C PRO A 150 -6.08 -4.25 -14.63
N ALA A 151 -7.02 -4.90 -13.95
CA ALA A 151 -8.15 -4.21 -13.31
C ALA A 151 -7.72 -3.33 -12.11
N ILE A 152 -6.57 -3.62 -11.49
CA ILE A 152 -5.97 -2.72 -10.48
C ILE A 152 -5.17 -1.62 -11.16
N ALA A 153 -4.39 -1.93 -12.20
CA ALA A 153 -3.55 -0.95 -12.88
C ALA A 153 -4.33 0.29 -13.37
N SER A 154 -5.58 0.10 -13.79
CA SER A 154 -6.47 1.20 -14.20
C SER A 154 -6.93 2.10 -13.04
N LEU A 155 -6.89 1.62 -11.78
CA LEU A 155 -7.32 2.35 -10.59
C LEU A 155 -6.15 3.02 -9.85
N VAL A 156 -4.91 2.70 -10.20
CA VAL A 156 -3.72 3.17 -9.49
C VAL A 156 -3.57 4.68 -9.65
N CYS A 157 -3.58 5.40 -8.54
CA CYS A 157 -3.29 6.83 -8.49
C CYS A 157 -1.79 7.12 -8.31
N ALA A 158 -1.04 6.18 -7.76
CA ALA A 158 0.41 6.28 -7.57
C ALA A 158 1.05 4.89 -7.48
N TYR A 159 2.26 4.77 -8.03
CA TYR A 159 3.12 3.62 -7.78
C TYR A 159 4.13 3.95 -6.69
N LYS A 160 4.44 2.97 -5.83
CA LYS A 160 5.48 3.06 -4.81
C LYS A 160 6.42 1.86 -4.90
N TYR A 161 7.71 2.12 -5.07
CA TYR A 161 8.72 1.08 -5.16
C TYR A 161 9.66 1.14 -3.96
N VAL A 162 9.82 -0.01 -3.28
CA VAL A 162 10.85 -0.18 -2.24
C VAL A 162 12.14 -0.62 -2.93
N MET A 163 13.20 0.15 -2.76
CA MET A 163 14.44 0.00 -3.52
C MET A 163 15.64 -0.32 -2.63
N ALA A 164 16.37 -1.39 -2.98
CA ALA A 164 17.69 -1.71 -2.48
C ALA A 164 18.75 -1.21 -3.49
N HIS A 165 19.90 -0.74 -2.98
CA HIS A 165 20.96 -0.12 -3.79
C HIS A 165 21.59 -1.07 -4.82
N ASP A 166 21.58 -2.37 -4.54
CA ASP A 166 22.15 -3.43 -5.38
C ASP A 166 21.15 -4.00 -6.40
N SER A 167 19.97 -3.44 -6.50
CA SER A 167 18.87 -3.97 -7.31
C SER A 167 18.17 -2.86 -8.11
N VAL A 168 18.93 -2.02 -8.80
CA VAL A 168 18.40 -0.91 -9.61
C VAL A 168 18.66 -1.18 -11.09
N LEU A 169 17.64 -1.03 -11.92
CA LEU A 169 17.76 -1.07 -13.38
C LEU A 169 18.18 0.31 -13.88
N GLU A 170 19.34 0.41 -14.54
CA GLU A 170 19.92 1.67 -15.00
C GLU A 170 19.06 2.41 -16.04
N GLU A 171 18.32 1.67 -16.86
CA GLU A 171 17.52 2.19 -17.97
C GLU A 171 16.33 3.01 -17.49
N ASP A 172 15.68 2.59 -16.43
CA ASP A 172 14.47 3.23 -15.91
C ASP A 172 14.58 3.70 -14.44
N GLY A 173 15.69 3.37 -13.75
CA GLY A 173 15.92 3.76 -12.37
C GLY A 173 15.01 3.07 -11.35
N LEU A 174 14.23 2.08 -11.76
CA LEU A 174 13.35 1.32 -10.87
C LEU A 174 14.04 0.04 -10.35
N PRO A 175 13.60 -0.50 -9.20
CA PRO A 175 14.20 -1.72 -8.69
C PRO A 175 13.92 -2.92 -9.59
N LEU A 176 14.90 -3.83 -9.68
CA LEU A 176 14.74 -5.13 -10.34
C LEU A 176 13.85 -6.05 -9.49
N ARG A 177 13.98 -5.97 -8.16
CA ARG A 177 13.26 -6.81 -7.18
C ARG A 177 12.72 -5.94 -6.06
N ALA A 178 11.68 -6.41 -5.38
CA ALA A 178 11.15 -5.76 -4.19
C ALA A 178 11.23 -6.68 -2.97
N LEU A 179 11.76 -6.18 -1.86
CA LEU A 179 11.82 -6.88 -0.58
C LEU A 179 12.42 -8.29 -0.65
N GLY A 180 13.44 -8.49 -1.51
CA GLY A 180 14.08 -9.79 -1.69
C GLY A 180 13.22 -10.84 -2.40
N HIS A 181 12.11 -10.47 -3.01
CA HIS A 181 11.24 -11.40 -3.73
C HIS A 181 11.90 -11.89 -5.01
N THR A 182 12.11 -13.21 -5.13
CA THR A 182 12.82 -13.83 -6.25
C THR A 182 11.90 -14.49 -7.29
N ALA A 183 10.60 -14.56 -7.05
CA ALA A 183 9.63 -15.23 -7.89
C ALA A 183 9.43 -14.59 -9.28
N SER A 184 9.97 -13.39 -9.50
CA SER A 184 9.95 -12.70 -10.78
C SER A 184 11.33 -12.10 -11.07
N PRO A 185 11.81 -12.12 -12.33
CA PRO A 185 13.08 -11.48 -12.67
C PRO A 185 13.04 -9.95 -12.49
N TYR A 186 11.86 -9.35 -12.68
CA TYR A 186 11.64 -7.89 -12.56
C TYR A 186 10.34 -7.60 -11.85
N VAL A 187 10.36 -6.54 -11.05
CA VAL A 187 9.13 -5.95 -10.52
C VAL A 187 8.35 -5.29 -11.67
N ALA A 188 7.03 -5.42 -11.63
CA ALA A 188 6.17 -4.80 -12.64
C ALA A 188 6.38 -3.28 -12.72
N ARG A 189 6.41 -2.75 -13.92
CA ARG A 189 6.53 -1.32 -14.21
C ARG A 189 5.14 -0.68 -14.32
N PRO A 190 5.03 0.64 -14.11
CA PRO A 190 3.82 1.37 -14.47
C PRO A 190 3.51 1.17 -15.96
N PRO A 191 2.24 1.23 -16.37
CA PRO A 191 1.89 1.29 -17.79
C PRO A 191 2.61 2.44 -18.52
N LYS A 192 2.87 2.31 -19.82
CA LYS A 192 3.61 3.33 -20.60
C LYS A 192 2.92 4.69 -20.63
N ASP A 193 1.62 4.70 -20.50
CA ASP A 193 0.74 5.88 -20.46
C ASP A 193 0.45 6.36 -19.03
N PHE A 194 1.18 5.87 -18.06
CA PHE A 194 1.02 6.28 -16.67
C PHE A 194 1.74 7.61 -16.40
N HIS A 195 0.98 8.68 -16.18
CA HIS A 195 1.48 10.05 -15.98
C HIS A 195 1.30 10.56 -14.55
N ARG A 196 1.04 9.67 -13.59
CA ARG A 196 0.83 9.99 -12.17
C ARG A 196 2.09 9.73 -11.36
N PRO A 197 2.13 10.14 -10.08
CA PRO A 197 3.32 10.01 -9.25
C PRO A 197 3.87 8.59 -9.14
N VAL A 198 5.19 8.48 -9.21
CA VAL A 198 5.96 7.28 -8.88
C VAL A 198 6.91 7.62 -7.74
N TYR A 199 6.74 6.94 -6.61
CA TYR A 199 7.51 7.12 -5.39
C TYR A 199 8.60 6.06 -5.29
N LEU A 200 9.83 6.49 -4.93
CA LEU A 200 10.92 5.58 -4.59
C LEU A 200 11.23 5.69 -3.11
N GLN A 201 11.19 4.57 -2.43
CA GLN A 201 11.41 4.44 -1.00
C GLN A 201 12.62 3.56 -0.75
N PRO A 202 13.65 4.04 0.00
CA PRO A 202 14.77 3.19 0.37
C PRO A 202 14.30 2.04 1.26
N MET A 203 14.75 0.82 0.95
CA MET A 203 14.51 -0.34 1.79
C MET A 203 15.23 -0.18 3.12
N ASP A 204 14.51 -0.42 4.21
CA ASP A 204 15.12 -0.54 5.53
C ASP A 204 15.75 -1.94 5.67
N ALA A 205 17.07 -1.96 5.75
CA ALA A 205 17.86 -3.19 5.89
C ALA A 205 18.27 -3.47 7.35
N TYR A 206 17.83 -2.63 8.30
CA TYR A 206 18.25 -2.69 9.71
C TYR A 206 19.78 -2.60 9.90
N ASP A 207 20.48 -2.05 8.92
CA ASP A 207 21.92 -1.77 8.93
C ASP A 207 22.17 -0.35 8.42
N PRO A 208 22.79 0.53 9.22
CA PRO A 208 22.95 1.95 8.87
C PRO A 208 23.71 2.19 7.55
N ALA A 209 24.76 1.40 7.26
CA ALA A 209 25.55 1.56 6.05
C ALA A 209 24.75 1.17 4.80
N THR A 210 24.02 0.06 4.87
CA THR A 210 23.11 -0.39 3.80
C THR A 210 21.96 0.59 3.61
N ASN A 211 21.38 1.12 4.69
CA ASN A 211 20.31 2.11 4.63
C ASN A 211 20.76 3.41 3.95
N GLU A 212 21.99 3.87 4.25
CA GLU A 212 22.59 5.02 3.58
C GLU A 212 22.81 4.75 2.08
N ALA A 213 23.28 3.56 1.71
CA ALA A 213 23.46 3.17 0.31
C ALA A 213 22.10 3.10 -0.44
N ASN A 214 21.04 2.53 0.19
CA ASN A 214 19.70 2.50 -0.34
C ASN A 214 19.14 3.91 -0.56
N LEU A 215 19.30 4.80 0.40
CA LEU A 215 18.88 6.20 0.28
C LEU A 215 19.59 6.91 -0.86
N LYS A 216 20.92 6.79 -0.98
CA LYS A 216 21.70 7.37 -2.07
C LYS A 216 21.26 6.84 -3.45
N ALA A 217 20.93 5.56 -3.54
CA ALA A 217 20.40 4.96 -4.76
C ALA A 217 19.04 5.57 -5.15
N CYS A 218 18.10 5.70 -4.18
CA CYS A 218 16.82 6.37 -4.41
C CYS A 218 17.01 7.82 -4.89
N ILE A 219 17.87 8.58 -4.22
CA ILE A 219 18.14 9.99 -4.61
C ILE A 219 18.65 10.06 -6.06
N ARG A 220 19.64 9.22 -6.43
CA ARG A 220 20.15 9.21 -7.81
C ARG A 220 19.07 8.89 -8.83
N SER A 221 18.24 7.87 -8.57
CA SER A 221 17.13 7.52 -9.45
C SER A 221 16.09 8.63 -9.56
N CYS A 222 15.69 9.24 -8.46
CA CYS A 222 14.76 10.36 -8.46
C CYS A 222 15.27 11.53 -9.29
N MET A 223 16.53 11.92 -9.09
CA MET A 223 17.15 13.04 -9.82
C MET A 223 17.31 12.75 -11.30
N LYS A 224 17.62 11.51 -11.68
CA LYS A 224 17.85 11.12 -13.09
C LYS A 224 16.55 10.91 -13.86
N HIS A 225 15.51 10.35 -13.24
CA HIS A 225 14.31 9.88 -13.92
C HIS A 225 13.03 10.65 -13.54
N GLY A 226 13.12 11.63 -12.61
CA GLY A 226 11.97 12.47 -12.23
C GLY A 226 11.00 11.79 -11.27
N TYR A 227 11.41 10.77 -10.53
CA TYR A 227 10.61 10.14 -9.49
C TYR A 227 10.58 10.96 -8.20
N ILE A 228 9.63 10.66 -7.33
CA ILE A 228 9.49 11.33 -6.03
C ILE A 228 10.20 10.50 -4.96
N LEU A 229 11.19 11.10 -4.29
CA LEU A 229 11.81 10.47 -3.12
C LEU A 229 10.82 10.42 -1.97
N GLN A 230 10.68 9.26 -1.37
CA GLN A 230 9.85 9.06 -0.19
C GLN A 230 10.64 8.42 0.94
N LEU A 231 10.58 9.02 2.11
CA LEU A 231 11.07 8.44 3.35
C LEU A 231 9.87 7.91 4.15
N GLN A 232 10.09 6.88 4.97
CA GLN A 232 9.08 6.40 5.91
C GLN A 232 9.06 7.36 7.11
N ILE A 233 8.28 8.45 7.00
CA ILE A 233 8.26 9.51 8.02
C ILE A 233 7.85 8.95 9.38
N HIS A 234 6.89 8.04 9.44
CA HIS A 234 6.45 7.40 10.69
C HIS A 234 7.61 6.75 11.44
N LYS A 235 8.58 6.12 10.78
CA LYS A 235 9.79 5.58 11.41
C LYS A 235 10.71 6.68 11.96
N ILE A 236 10.83 7.82 11.25
CA ILE A 236 11.68 8.94 11.66
C ILE A 236 11.13 9.61 12.93
N ILE A 237 9.81 9.73 13.04
CA ILE A 237 9.13 10.34 14.19
C ILE A 237 8.72 9.32 15.26
N ASN A 238 9.13 8.05 15.13
CA ASN A 238 8.84 6.94 16.06
C ASN A 238 7.33 6.72 16.30
N MET A 239 6.53 6.78 15.24
CA MET A 239 5.12 6.38 15.24
C MET A 239 4.94 5.02 14.56
N GLU A 240 3.84 4.30 14.88
CA GLU A 240 3.47 3.05 14.21
C GLU A 240 3.11 3.28 12.72
#